data_a3cb4f2b71b837ed08d4b253c5a8f8c8
#
_entry.id   a3cb4f2b71b837ed08d4b253c5a8f8c8
#
_cell.length_a   1.000
_cell.length_b   1.000
_cell.length_c   1.000
_cell.angle_alpha   90.00
_cell.angle_beta   90.00
_cell.angle_gamma   90.00
#
_symmetry.space_group_name_H-M   'P 1'
#
loop_
_entity.id
_entity.type
_entity.pdbx_description
1 polymer ?
#
loop_
_entity_poly.entity_id
_entity_poly.type
_entity_poly.pdbx_seq_one_letter_code
_entity_poly.pdbx_strand_id
1 'polypeptide(L)'
;MKRVSDGNKIDLSAFDNAPVISIRNLTKDYGNDRGIFDLTLDVNKGETIGYVGTNGSGKTTTIRNIMGFLKPTSGSVSVYGLDSWQNSMLIKQFVGYIPGEIAFPGVQTGNDFLKIQAEFWGIKDMEYANYLINRLQLDTGANLKRMSKGMKQKTAIVAALMNDPPILILDEPTTGLDPLMREAFMDIILEEKKKGKTIFMSSHIFEEIETACDRVGLLKDGHLVDITEMSKITNNDLRTYNIEFILQKDYEDFITKNFTFEKLTPSHKRVVINVKDEDVGQLFNALTNYNVKFISETKYTLDKYFDSVFKKGANDDK
;
A
#
# COMPACT_ATOMS: atom_id res chain seq x y z
N MET A 1 8.76 -25.34 27.16
CA MET A 1 7.84 -24.39 26.52
C MET A 1 6.46 -25.00 26.44
N LYS A 2 5.53 -24.64 27.33
CA LYS A 2 4.16 -25.15 27.27
C LYS A 2 3.48 -24.50 26.07
N ARG A 3 3.02 -25.32 25.11
CA ARG A 3 2.11 -24.95 24.06
C ARG A 3 0.90 -24.26 24.72
N VAL A 4 0.51 -23.09 24.24
CA VAL A 4 -0.84 -22.54 24.45
C VAL A 4 -1.75 -23.38 23.54
N SER A 5 -1.95 -24.64 23.89
CA SER A 5 -2.99 -25.51 23.39
C SER A 5 -4.13 -25.40 24.39
N ASP A 6 -5.28 -25.08 23.87
CA ASP A 6 -6.59 -25.03 24.53
C ASP A 6 -6.87 -23.77 25.38
N GLY A 7 -7.64 -22.85 24.81
CA GLY A 7 -8.58 -22.05 25.56
C GLY A 7 -8.48 -20.55 25.52
N ASN A 8 -7.46 -19.92 24.97
CA ASN A 8 -7.49 -18.47 24.79
C ASN A 8 -7.50 -18.08 23.31
N LYS A 9 -8.60 -18.39 22.62
CA LYS A 9 -8.94 -17.60 21.44
C LYS A 9 -9.28 -16.20 21.97
N ILE A 10 -8.46 -15.21 21.60
CA ILE A 10 -8.78 -13.80 21.86
C ILE A 10 -10.15 -13.58 21.23
N ASP A 11 -11.11 -13.11 22.03
CA ASP A 11 -12.41 -12.72 21.50
C ASP A 11 -12.24 -11.43 20.70
N LEU A 12 -12.08 -11.59 19.39
CA LEU A 12 -11.88 -10.47 18.47
C LEU A 12 -13.15 -9.61 18.31
N SER A 13 -14.32 -10.09 18.78
CA SER A 13 -15.56 -9.31 18.76
C SER A 13 -15.55 -8.12 19.73
N ALA A 14 -14.73 -8.21 20.79
CA ALA A 14 -14.54 -7.11 21.72
C ALA A 14 -13.94 -5.84 21.05
N PHE A 15 -13.40 -5.97 19.85
CA PHE A 15 -12.76 -4.89 19.08
C PHE A 15 -13.58 -4.42 17.87
N ASP A 16 -14.85 -4.76 17.78
CA ASP A 16 -15.71 -4.34 16.67
C ASP A 16 -15.89 -2.82 16.57
N ASN A 17 -15.69 -2.09 17.69
CA ASN A 17 -15.80 -0.64 17.75
C ASN A 17 -14.47 0.06 18.16
N ALA A 18 -13.35 -0.64 18.14
CA ALA A 18 -12.03 -0.11 18.46
C ALA A 18 -11.05 -0.37 17.31
N PRO A 19 -10.04 0.48 17.10
CA PRO A 19 -9.05 0.22 16.07
C PRO A 19 -8.29 -1.07 16.35
N VAL A 20 -8.09 -1.85 15.30
CA VAL A 20 -7.32 -3.11 15.35
C VAL A 20 -5.84 -2.84 15.53
N ILE A 21 -5.31 -1.81 14.85
CA ILE A 21 -3.95 -1.31 15.04
C ILE A 21 -4.06 0.14 15.51
N SER A 22 -3.42 0.46 16.62
CA SER A 22 -3.41 1.81 17.17
C SER A 22 -1.98 2.25 17.45
N ILE A 23 -1.60 3.36 16.87
CA ILE A 23 -0.28 4.00 17.01
C ILE A 23 -0.51 5.37 17.63
N ARG A 24 0.23 5.68 18.71
CA ARG A 24 0.09 6.95 19.46
C ARG A 24 1.46 7.58 19.69
N ASN A 25 1.67 8.74 19.06
CA ASN A 25 2.88 9.56 19.17
C ASN A 25 4.17 8.73 19.07
N LEU A 26 4.16 7.74 18.17
CA LEU A 26 5.23 6.77 18.01
C LEU A 26 6.48 7.46 17.49
N THR A 27 7.55 7.38 18.26
CA THR A 27 8.89 7.79 17.85
C THR A 27 9.85 6.61 17.95
N LYS A 28 10.59 6.36 16.90
CA LYS A 28 11.76 5.48 16.88
C LYS A 28 12.92 6.25 16.27
N ASP A 29 13.74 6.79 17.13
CA ASP A 29 14.91 7.59 16.76
C ASP A 29 16.16 6.70 16.69
N TYR A 30 16.90 6.81 15.60
CA TYR A 30 18.21 6.16 15.39
C TYR A 30 19.37 7.17 15.45
N GLY A 31 19.07 8.44 15.78
CA GLY A 31 20.01 9.54 15.73
C GLY A 31 20.17 10.16 14.33
N ASN A 32 20.69 11.39 14.29
CA ASN A 32 20.92 12.15 13.05
C ASN A 32 19.67 12.30 12.18
N ASP A 33 18.53 12.63 12.79
CA ASP A 33 17.23 12.80 12.12
C ASP A 33 16.77 11.58 11.32
N ARG A 34 17.24 10.40 11.71
CA ARG A 34 16.85 9.12 11.09
C ARG A 34 15.90 8.37 12.00
N GLY A 35 14.73 8.03 11.48
CA GLY A 35 13.73 7.31 12.25
C GLY A 35 12.30 7.55 11.78
N ILE A 36 11.39 7.44 12.74
CA ILE A 36 10.00 7.90 12.64
C ILE A 36 9.70 8.74 13.87
N PHE A 37 8.91 9.79 13.70
CA PHE A 37 8.72 10.81 14.72
C PHE A 37 7.25 11.18 14.85
N ASP A 38 6.74 11.13 16.09
CA ASP A 38 5.40 11.57 16.51
C ASP A 38 4.26 11.01 15.63
N LEU A 39 4.37 9.75 15.20
CA LEU A 39 3.43 9.13 14.30
C LEU A 39 2.18 8.68 15.07
N THR A 40 1.00 9.13 14.63
CA THR A 40 -0.29 8.72 15.19
C THR A 40 -1.19 8.23 14.06
N LEU A 41 -1.70 7.00 14.19
CA LEU A 41 -2.50 6.33 13.17
C LEU A 41 -3.38 5.25 13.79
N ASP A 42 -4.63 5.17 13.36
CA ASP A 42 -5.54 4.07 13.64
C ASP A 42 -5.90 3.31 12.37
N VAL A 43 -5.97 1.98 12.48
CA VAL A 43 -6.49 1.09 11.43
C VAL A 43 -7.66 0.31 12.00
N ASN A 44 -8.81 0.41 11.36
CA ASN A 44 -10.03 -0.21 11.80
C ASN A 44 -10.14 -1.68 11.34
N LYS A 45 -11.04 -2.44 11.96
CA LYS A 45 -11.33 -3.82 11.57
C LYS A 45 -11.86 -3.87 10.12
N GLY A 46 -11.29 -4.75 9.31
CA GLY A 46 -11.65 -4.92 7.90
C GLY A 46 -11.18 -3.80 6.97
N GLU A 47 -10.44 -2.83 7.48
CA GLU A 47 -9.86 -1.75 6.69
C GLU A 47 -8.58 -2.20 5.99
N THR A 48 -8.42 -1.78 4.74
CA THR A 48 -7.14 -1.88 4.02
C THR A 48 -6.50 -0.50 3.93
N ILE A 49 -5.37 -0.31 4.60
CA ILE A 49 -4.61 0.94 4.56
C ILE A 49 -3.31 0.77 3.78
N GLY A 50 -3.10 1.69 2.83
CA GLY A 50 -1.85 1.86 2.11
C GLY A 50 -0.91 2.80 2.86
N TYR A 51 0.38 2.49 2.87
CA TYR A 51 1.39 3.28 3.56
C TYR A 51 2.51 3.61 2.59
N VAL A 52 2.52 4.85 2.11
CA VAL A 52 3.31 5.31 0.96
C VAL A 52 4.34 6.33 1.39
N GLY A 53 5.49 6.30 0.76
CA GLY A 53 6.58 7.25 1.01
C GLY A 53 7.84 6.85 0.24
N THR A 54 8.77 7.78 0.14
CA THR A 54 10.07 7.55 -0.50
C THR A 54 10.88 6.49 0.25
N ASN A 55 11.92 5.97 -0.38
CA ASN A 55 12.86 5.07 0.30
C ASN A 55 13.52 5.81 1.48
N GLY A 56 13.56 5.14 2.63
CA GLY A 56 14.09 5.74 3.86
C GLY A 56 13.07 6.58 4.65
N SER A 57 11.84 6.78 4.17
CA SER A 57 10.81 7.58 4.87
C SER A 57 10.33 6.98 6.21
N GLY A 58 10.67 5.72 6.52
CA GLY A 58 10.30 5.08 7.80
C GLY A 58 9.24 3.99 7.71
N LYS A 59 8.74 3.60 6.51
CA LYS A 59 7.72 2.56 6.32
C LYS A 59 8.03 1.26 7.05
N THR A 60 9.16 0.66 6.74
CA THR A 60 9.62 -0.59 7.39
C THR A 60 9.82 -0.41 8.90
N THR A 61 10.29 0.76 9.36
CA THR A 61 10.43 1.04 10.80
C THR A 61 9.08 1.04 11.49
N THR A 62 8.06 1.66 10.90
CA THR A 62 6.69 1.64 11.42
C THR A 62 6.16 0.22 11.50
N ILE A 63 6.27 -0.55 10.42
CA ILE A 63 5.84 -1.97 10.36
C ILE A 63 6.55 -2.81 11.44
N ARG A 64 7.86 -2.63 11.60
CA ARG A 64 8.62 -3.36 12.62
C ARG A 64 8.20 -3.01 14.04
N ASN A 65 7.74 -1.77 14.30
CA ASN A 65 7.15 -1.41 15.60
C ASN A 65 5.76 -2.06 15.78
N ILE A 66 4.92 -2.09 14.75
CA ILE A 66 3.62 -2.79 14.79
C ILE A 66 3.82 -4.28 15.11
N MET A 67 4.80 -4.92 14.47
CA MET A 67 5.13 -6.34 14.69
C MET A 67 5.86 -6.63 16.02
N GLY A 68 6.22 -5.57 16.78
CA GLY A 68 6.99 -5.72 18.01
C GLY A 68 8.40 -6.26 17.78
N PHE A 69 9.00 -6.02 16.62
CA PHE A 69 10.42 -6.30 16.35
C PHE A 69 11.35 -5.20 16.85
N LEU A 70 10.80 -4.00 17.02
CA LEU A 70 11.53 -2.82 17.51
C LEU A 70 10.79 -2.24 18.71
N LYS A 71 11.54 -1.89 19.76
CA LYS A 71 11.01 -1.13 20.88
C LYS A 71 10.95 0.35 20.48
N PRO A 72 9.82 1.04 20.68
CA PRO A 72 9.72 2.49 20.52
C PRO A 72 10.74 3.24 21.36
N THR A 73 11.19 4.40 20.90
CA THR A 73 11.93 5.37 21.73
C THR A 73 10.94 6.08 22.65
N SER A 74 9.77 6.47 22.11
CA SER A 74 8.63 7.01 22.88
C SER A 74 7.32 6.69 22.15
N GLY A 75 6.19 6.97 22.80
CA GLY A 75 4.87 6.62 22.28
C GLY A 75 4.54 5.15 22.47
N SER A 76 3.50 4.69 21.80
CA SER A 76 3.03 3.29 21.90
C SER A 76 2.41 2.78 20.62
N VAL A 77 2.47 1.45 20.45
CA VAL A 77 1.76 0.73 19.41
C VAL A 77 1.02 -0.44 20.02
N SER A 78 -0.22 -0.63 19.64
CA SER A 78 -1.00 -1.79 20.03
C SER A 78 -1.70 -2.45 18.86
N VAL A 79 -1.87 -3.77 18.96
CA VAL A 79 -2.67 -4.57 18.02
C VAL A 79 -3.71 -5.32 18.84
N TYR A 80 -4.99 -5.14 18.52
CA TYR A 80 -6.11 -5.59 19.36
C TYR A 80 -5.94 -5.20 20.82
N GLY A 81 -5.53 -3.95 21.10
CA GLY A 81 -5.29 -3.43 22.45
C GLY A 81 -4.06 -4.02 23.17
N LEU A 82 -3.36 -4.98 22.59
CA LEU A 82 -2.14 -5.57 23.13
C LEU A 82 -0.94 -4.70 22.76
N ASP A 83 -0.14 -4.26 23.72
CA ASP A 83 1.11 -3.57 23.45
C ASP A 83 2.03 -4.42 22.54
N SER A 84 2.45 -3.86 21.43
CA SER A 84 3.17 -4.60 20.38
C SER A 84 4.54 -5.10 20.82
N TRP A 85 5.25 -4.34 21.65
CA TRP A 85 6.55 -4.75 22.14
C TRP A 85 6.44 -5.85 23.22
N GLN A 86 5.54 -5.66 24.19
CA GLN A 86 5.40 -6.58 25.31
C GLN A 86 4.73 -7.90 24.90
N ASN A 87 3.78 -7.86 23.98
CA ASN A 87 2.97 -8.99 23.56
C ASN A 87 3.29 -9.48 22.12
N SER A 88 4.49 -9.20 21.62
CA SER A 88 4.85 -9.49 20.22
C SER A 88 4.67 -10.97 19.82
N MET A 89 4.91 -11.92 20.74
CA MET A 89 4.70 -13.34 20.48
C MET A 89 3.23 -13.69 20.30
N LEU A 90 2.34 -13.07 21.08
CA LEU A 90 0.91 -13.30 20.99
C LEU A 90 0.34 -12.66 19.71
N ILE A 91 0.73 -11.45 19.41
CA ILE A 91 0.31 -10.72 18.19
C ILE A 91 0.66 -11.50 16.93
N LYS A 92 1.83 -12.10 16.85
CA LYS A 92 2.26 -12.91 15.70
C LYS A 92 1.39 -14.14 15.45
N GLN A 93 0.56 -14.56 16.40
CA GLN A 93 -0.34 -15.71 16.21
C GLN A 93 -1.54 -15.40 15.30
N PHE A 94 -1.89 -14.11 15.13
CA PHE A 94 -3.01 -13.68 14.30
C PHE A 94 -2.64 -12.67 13.22
N VAL A 95 -1.34 -12.51 12.95
CA VAL A 95 -0.83 -11.63 11.90
C VAL A 95 -0.06 -12.42 10.85
N GLY A 96 -0.48 -12.33 9.61
CA GLY A 96 0.32 -12.73 8.45
C GLY A 96 1.27 -11.59 8.08
N TYR A 97 2.57 -11.86 8.07
CA TYR A 97 3.58 -10.84 7.83
C TYR A 97 4.45 -11.17 6.63
N ILE A 98 4.58 -10.22 5.72
CA ILE A 98 5.55 -10.26 4.61
C ILE A 98 6.59 -9.17 4.89
N PRO A 99 7.86 -9.54 5.14
CA PRO A 99 8.94 -8.57 5.33
C PRO A 99 9.44 -8.01 4.00
N GLY A 100 9.93 -6.76 3.99
CA GLY A 100 10.55 -6.13 2.82
C GLY A 100 11.84 -6.83 2.35
N GLU A 101 12.54 -7.48 3.28
CA GLU A 101 13.70 -8.34 2.99
C GLU A 101 13.43 -9.76 3.49
N ILE A 102 13.45 -10.72 2.56
CA ILE A 102 13.12 -12.11 2.86
C ILE A 102 14.38 -12.90 3.13
N ALA A 103 14.45 -13.47 4.34
CA ALA A 103 15.44 -14.45 4.75
C ALA A 103 14.73 -15.71 5.23
N PHE A 104 15.20 -16.87 4.75
CA PHE A 104 14.69 -18.16 5.18
C PHE A 104 15.65 -18.84 6.15
N PRO A 105 15.13 -19.69 7.07
CA PRO A 105 15.97 -20.54 7.91
C PRO A 105 16.75 -21.53 7.06
N GLY A 106 17.67 -22.26 7.66
CA GLY A 106 18.57 -23.21 6.99
C GLY A 106 17.92 -24.50 6.48
N VAL A 107 16.75 -24.43 5.84
CA VAL A 107 16.05 -25.55 5.19
C VAL A 107 16.36 -25.60 3.70
N GLN A 108 16.18 -26.78 3.08
CA GLN A 108 16.64 -26.99 1.70
C GLN A 108 15.69 -26.41 0.65
N THR A 109 14.40 -26.71 0.74
CA THR A 109 13.43 -26.38 -0.30
C THR A 109 12.29 -25.49 0.23
N GLY A 110 11.58 -24.84 -0.70
CA GLY A 110 10.35 -24.11 -0.36
C GLY A 110 9.30 -25.03 0.28
N ASN A 111 9.19 -26.25 -0.21
CA ASN A 111 8.26 -27.25 0.35
C ASN A 111 8.58 -27.60 1.81
N ASP A 112 9.87 -27.81 2.13
CA ASP A 112 10.29 -28.06 3.51
C ASP A 112 9.96 -26.87 4.41
N PHE A 113 10.19 -25.66 3.94
CA PHE A 113 9.84 -24.45 4.67
C PHE A 113 8.34 -24.36 4.94
N LEU A 114 7.51 -24.53 3.92
CA LEU A 114 6.04 -24.44 4.06
C LEU A 114 5.48 -25.55 4.96
N LYS A 115 6.07 -26.76 4.92
CA LYS A 115 5.71 -27.85 5.86
C LYS A 115 6.01 -27.49 7.31
N ILE A 116 7.20 -26.93 7.57
CA ILE A 116 7.57 -26.48 8.93
C ILE A 116 6.62 -25.37 9.40
N GLN A 117 6.24 -24.43 8.52
CA GLN A 117 5.25 -23.41 8.85
C GLN A 117 3.88 -24.04 9.17
N ALA A 118 3.42 -24.99 8.37
CA ALA A 118 2.17 -25.70 8.61
C ALA A 118 2.17 -26.45 9.96
N GLU A 119 3.25 -27.14 10.28
CA GLU A 119 3.42 -27.82 11.57
C GLU A 119 3.43 -26.83 12.74
N PHE A 120 4.13 -25.70 12.59
CA PHE A 120 4.19 -24.66 13.61
C PHE A 120 2.81 -24.06 13.92
N TRP A 121 2.00 -23.84 12.89
CA TRP A 121 0.64 -23.31 13.01
C TRP A 121 -0.42 -24.39 13.31
N GLY A 122 -0.06 -25.67 13.24
CA GLY A 122 -0.99 -26.78 13.40
C GLY A 122 -1.96 -26.93 12.23
N ILE A 123 -1.58 -26.45 11.04
CA ILE A 123 -2.37 -26.56 9.80
C ILE A 123 -2.35 -28.02 9.36
N LYS A 124 -3.52 -28.65 9.32
CA LYS A 124 -3.68 -30.03 8.85
C LYS A 124 -4.12 -30.11 7.40
N ASP A 125 -4.90 -29.13 6.97
CA ASP A 125 -5.38 -29.00 5.60
C ASP A 125 -4.56 -27.94 4.86
N MET A 126 -3.91 -28.35 3.78
CA MET A 126 -3.07 -27.50 2.93
C MET A 126 -3.82 -26.98 1.70
N GLU A 127 -5.15 -27.12 1.64
CA GLU A 127 -5.93 -26.73 0.45
C GLU A 127 -5.70 -25.25 0.11
N TYR A 128 -5.78 -24.38 1.10
CA TYR A 128 -5.57 -22.95 0.88
C TYR A 128 -4.11 -22.62 0.51
N ALA A 129 -3.14 -23.27 1.14
CA ALA A 129 -1.74 -23.11 0.76
C ALA A 129 -1.49 -23.56 -0.69
N ASN A 130 -2.09 -24.69 -1.11
CA ASN A 130 -1.99 -25.21 -2.47
C ASN A 130 -2.68 -24.26 -3.48
N TYR A 131 -3.82 -23.67 -3.12
CA TYR A 131 -4.46 -22.63 -3.93
C TYR A 131 -3.50 -21.46 -4.19
N LEU A 132 -2.85 -20.94 -3.14
CA LEU A 132 -1.89 -19.83 -3.25
C LEU A 132 -0.66 -20.22 -4.09
N ILE A 133 -0.11 -21.44 -3.88
CA ILE A 133 1.01 -21.97 -4.65
C ILE A 133 0.68 -21.99 -6.15
N ASN A 134 -0.51 -22.49 -6.50
CA ASN A 134 -0.96 -22.57 -7.89
C ASN A 134 -1.19 -21.18 -8.50
N ARG A 135 -1.87 -20.28 -7.77
CA ARG A 135 -2.13 -18.90 -8.24
C ARG A 135 -0.84 -18.13 -8.50
N LEU A 136 0.17 -18.32 -7.66
CA LEU A 136 1.47 -17.66 -7.77
C LEU A 136 2.46 -18.44 -8.65
N GLN A 137 2.06 -19.59 -9.23
CA GLN A 137 2.94 -20.44 -10.04
C GLN A 137 4.28 -20.70 -9.33
N LEU A 138 4.22 -21.07 -8.02
CA LEU A 138 5.40 -21.24 -7.20
C LEU A 138 5.94 -22.68 -7.33
N ASP A 139 7.19 -22.82 -7.78
CA ASP A 139 7.93 -24.08 -7.65
C ASP A 139 8.45 -24.24 -6.21
N THR A 140 7.72 -25.00 -5.40
CA THR A 140 8.08 -25.27 -4.01
C THR A 140 9.23 -26.27 -3.87
N GLY A 141 9.55 -27.05 -4.94
CA GLY A 141 10.66 -27.99 -4.96
C GLY A 141 12.03 -27.34 -5.09
N ALA A 142 12.08 -26.08 -5.50
CA ALA A 142 13.32 -25.35 -5.69
C ALA A 142 14.09 -25.15 -4.37
N ASN A 143 15.44 -25.19 -4.46
CA ASN A 143 16.31 -24.93 -3.33
C ASN A 143 16.24 -23.46 -2.92
N LEU A 144 15.89 -23.15 -1.65
CA LEU A 144 15.69 -21.80 -1.13
C LEU A 144 16.88 -20.87 -1.34
N LYS A 145 18.11 -21.38 -1.21
CA LYS A 145 19.34 -20.59 -1.43
C LYS A 145 19.50 -20.16 -2.90
N ARG A 146 18.97 -20.96 -3.83
CA ARG A 146 19.05 -20.73 -5.29
C ARG A 146 17.81 -20.05 -5.87
N MET A 147 16.77 -19.86 -5.08
CA MET A 147 15.57 -19.15 -5.53
C MET A 147 15.90 -17.72 -5.96
N SER A 148 15.31 -17.30 -7.06
CA SER A 148 15.29 -15.89 -7.46
C SER A 148 14.58 -15.03 -6.41
N LYS A 149 14.76 -13.70 -6.47
CA LYS A 149 14.06 -12.78 -5.56
C LYS A 149 12.53 -12.97 -5.65
N GLY A 150 11.98 -13.11 -6.86
CA GLY A 150 10.55 -13.33 -7.07
C GLY A 150 10.06 -14.66 -6.50
N MET A 151 10.82 -15.76 -6.64
CA MET A 151 10.45 -17.05 -6.03
C MET A 151 10.46 -16.97 -4.50
N LYS A 152 11.44 -16.29 -3.91
CA LYS A 152 11.47 -16.04 -2.45
C LYS A 152 10.26 -15.23 -2.01
N GLN A 153 9.89 -14.22 -2.78
CA GLN A 153 8.72 -13.39 -2.50
C GLN A 153 7.44 -14.21 -2.52
N LYS A 154 7.22 -15.01 -3.58
CA LYS A 154 6.07 -15.93 -3.67
C LYS A 154 6.01 -16.89 -2.48
N THR A 155 7.14 -17.47 -2.08
CA THR A 155 7.22 -18.37 -0.91
C THR A 155 6.81 -17.64 0.38
N ALA A 156 7.26 -16.40 0.58
CA ALA A 156 6.89 -15.59 1.75
C ALA A 156 5.40 -15.22 1.73
N ILE A 157 4.83 -14.92 0.57
CA ILE A 157 3.39 -14.66 0.42
C ILE A 157 2.58 -15.89 0.86
N VAL A 158 2.92 -17.09 0.34
CA VAL A 158 2.22 -18.32 0.74
C VAL A 158 2.33 -18.54 2.24
N ALA A 159 3.53 -18.41 2.80
CA ALA A 159 3.76 -18.62 4.24
C ALA A 159 2.98 -17.61 5.12
N ALA A 160 2.83 -16.39 4.68
CA ALA A 160 2.12 -15.33 5.42
C ALA A 160 0.59 -15.53 5.40
N LEU A 161 0.04 -16.09 4.31
CA LEU A 161 -1.40 -16.21 4.13
C LEU A 161 -1.95 -17.59 4.48
N MET A 162 -1.13 -18.67 4.42
CA MET A 162 -1.60 -20.05 4.53
C MET A 162 -2.31 -20.38 5.85
N ASN A 163 -2.03 -19.63 6.91
CA ASN A 163 -2.69 -19.76 8.22
C ASN A 163 -4.01 -18.97 8.33
N ASP A 164 -4.47 -18.37 7.23
CA ASP A 164 -5.68 -17.55 7.14
C ASP A 164 -5.81 -16.50 8.27
N PRO A 165 -4.77 -15.67 8.51
CA PRO A 165 -4.75 -14.73 9.63
C PRO A 165 -5.75 -13.59 9.43
N PRO A 166 -6.36 -13.04 10.51
CA PRO A 166 -7.31 -11.93 10.42
C PRO A 166 -6.64 -10.58 10.09
N ILE A 167 -5.33 -10.45 10.29
CA ILE A 167 -4.56 -9.25 9.96
C ILE A 167 -3.44 -9.62 9.00
N LEU A 168 -3.23 -8.79 7.99
CA LEU A 168 -2.09 -8.86 7.07
C LEU A 168 -1.25 -7.60 7.20
N ILE A 169 0.05 -7.76 7.46
CA ILE A 169 1.04 -6.67 7.45
C ILE A 169 2.07 -6.96 6.38
N LEU A 170 2.10 -6.12 5.35
CA LEU A 170 2.77 -6.39 4.09
C LEU A 170 3.77 -5.25 3.81
N ASP A 171 5.07 -5.55 3.90
CA ASP A 171 6.13 -4.58 3.63
C ASP A 171 6.67 -4.78 2.22
N GLU A 172 6.23 -3.92 1.29
CA GLU A 172 6.56 -3.97 -0.15
C GLU A 172 6.38 -5.39 -0.77
N PRO A 173 5.18 -5.99 -0.67
CA PRO A 173 4.95 -7.41 -0.92
C PRO A 173 5.15 -7.85 -2.37
N THR A 174 5.17 -6.94 -3.32
CA THR A 174 5.30 -7.23 -4.76
C THR A 174 6.72 -7.06 -5.29
N THR A 175 7.64 -6.64 -4.41
CA THR A 175 9.03 -6.40 -4.80
C THR A 175 9.70 -7.66 -5.36
N GLY A 176 10.11 -7.60 -6.63
CA GLY A 176 10.75 -8.72 -7.34
C GLY A 176 9.80 -9.69 -8.02
N LEU A 177 8.49 -9.45 -7.97
CA LEU A 177 7.51 -10.14 -8.80
C LEU A 177 7.50 -9.56 -10.21
N ASP A 178 7.30 -10.43 -11.21
CA ASP A 178 6.98 -9.99 -12.56
C ASP A 178 5.55 -9.42 -12.64
N PRO A 179 5.19 -8.67 -13.70
CA PRO A 179 3.88 -8.02 -13.80
C PRO A 179 2.68 -8.98 -13.63
N LEU A 180 2.73 -10.16 -14.24
CA LEU A 180 1.64 -11.14 -14.15
C LEU A 180 1.44 -11.66 -12.72
N MET A 181 2.55 -11.94 -12.02
CA MET A 181 2.49 -12.39 -10.64
C MET A 181 2.12 -11.28 -9.67
N ARG A 182 2.40 -10.02 -10.01
CA ARG A 182 1.92 -8.88 -9.26
C ARG A 182 0.39 -8.77 -9.36
N GLU A 183 -0.18 -8.89 -10.55
CA GLU A 183 -1.64 -8.94 -10.74
C GLU A 183 -2.27 -10.08 -9.95
N ALA A 184 -1.71 -11.30 -10.05
CA ALA A 184 -2.19 -12.45 -9.28
C ALA A 184 -2.15 -12.22 -7.76
N PHE A 185 -1.12 -11.55 -7.26
CA PHE A 185 -1.03 -11.16 -5.85
C PHE A 185 -2.09 -10.11 -5.48
N MET A 186 -2.29 -9.10 -6.31
CA MET A 186 -3.33 -8.09 -6.05
C MET A 186 -4.73 -8.69 -6.03
N ASP A 187 -5.03 -9.63 -6.91
CA ASP A 187 -6.29 -10.40 -6.87
C ASP A 187 -6.46 -11.12 -5.52
N ILE A 188 -5.40 -11.80 -5.05
CA ILE A 188 -5.41 -12.47 -3.74
C ILE A 188 -5.69 -11.45 -2.62
N ILE A 189 -5.06 -10.28 -2.63
CA ILE A 189 -5.30 -9.24 -1.62
C ILE A 189 -6.76 -8.74 -1.66
N LEU A 190 -7.33 -8.57 -2.84
CA LEU A 190 -8.75 -8.20 -2.99
C LEU A 190 -9.69 -9.29 -2.48
N GLU A 191 -9.35 -10.57 -2.66
CA GLU A 191 -10.08 -11.69 -2.07
C GLU A 191 -10.01 -11.66 -0.54
N GLU A 192 -8.81 -11.42 0.03
CA GLU A 192 -8.62 -11.32 1.49
C GLU A 192 -9.39 -10.11 2.08
N LYS A 193 -9.37 -8.98 1.39
CA LYS A 193 -10.17 -7.80 1.74
C LYS A 193 -11.67 -8.12 1.77
N LYS A 194 -12.18 -8.82 0.75
CA LYS A 194 -13.60 -9.26 0.70
C LYS A 194 -13.97 -10.20 1.85
N LYS A 195 -13.02 -10.97 2.39
CA LYS A 195 -13.22 -11.79 3.60
C LYS A 195 -13.27 -10.95 4.88
N GLY A 196 -13.08 -9.62 4.80
CA GLY A 196 -13.11 -8.70 5.94
C GLY A 196 -11.82 -8.65 6.75
N LYS A 197 -10.71 -9.07 6.19
CA LYS A 197 -9.40 -8.96 6.85
C LYS A 197 -8.93 -7.53 6.95
N THR A 198 -8.22 -7.21 8.02
CA THR A 198 -7.52 -5.93 8.18
C THR A 198 -6.16 -6.01 7.50
N ILE A 199 -5.86 -5.08 6.61
CA ILE A 199 -4.63 -5.12 5.81
C ILE A 199 -3.87 -3.80 5.96
N PHE A 200 -2.60 -3.89 6.37
CA PHE A 200 -1.65 -2.78 6.36
C PHE A 200 -0.58 -3.08 5.31
N MET A 201 -0.54 -2.32 4.23
CA MET A 201 0.36 -2.59 3.11
C MET A 201 1.21 -1.36 2.79
N SER A 202 2.54 -1.50 2.85
CA SER A 202 3.45 -0.52 2.27
C SER A 202 3.72 -0.85 0.80
N SER A 203 3.76 0.18 -0.03
CA SER A 203 4.20 0.05 -1.43
C SER A 203 4.81 1.38 -1.91
N HIS A 204 5.69 1.29 -2.89
CA HIS A 204 6.14 2.43 -3.68
C HIS A 204 5.45 2.47 -5.06
N ILE A 205 4.53 1.55 -5.32
CA ILE A 205 3.73 1.46 -6.55
C ILE A 205 2.33 1.97 -6.22
N PHE A 206 2.03 3.18 -6.70
CA PHE A 206 0.76 3.85 -6.39
C PHE A 206 -0.46 3.08 -6.87
N GLU A 207 -0.38 2.43 -8.03
CA GLU A 207 -1.48 1.63 -8.61
C GLU A 207 -1.94 0.49 -7.69
N GLU A 208 -1.02 -0.12 -6.94
CA GLU A 208 -1.36 -1.17 -5.97
C GLU A 208 -2.19 -0.61 -4.82
N ILE A 209 -1.82 0.56 -4.32
CA ILE A 209 -2.52 1.25 -3.25
C ILE A 209 -3.89 1.72 -3.73
N GLU A 210 -3.98 2.32 -4.92
CA GLU A 210 -5.24 2.75 -5.52
C GLU A 210 -6.22 1.59 -5.70
N THR A 211 -5.71 0.41 -6.06
CA THR A 211 -6.54 -0.77 -6.33
C THR A 211 -7.06 -1.42 -5.05
N ALA A 212 -6.25 -1.52 -4.01
CA ALA A 212 -6.59 -2.34 -2.83
C ALA A 212 -7.01 -1.54 -1.61
N CYS A 213 -6.55 -0.29 -1.43
CA CYS A 213 -6.66 0.39 -0.16
C CYS A 213 -7.90 1.27 -0.05
N ASP A 214 -8.45 1.37 1.16
CA ASP A 214 -9.56 2.27 1.51
C ASP A 214 -9.04 3.66 1.89
N ARG A 215 -7.89 3.67 2.58
CA ARG A 215 -7.17 4.89 2.99
C ARG A 215 -5.70 4.77 2.66
N VAL A 216 -5.05 5.91 2.57
CA VAL A 216 -3.60 5.99 2.38
C VAL A 216 -2.98 6.96 3.37
N GLY A 217 -1.88 6.52 4.00
CA GLY A 217 -1.00 7.36 4.81
C GLY A 217 0.26 7.71 4.03
N LEU A 218 0.59 9.01 3.95
CA LEU A 218 1.76 9.53 3.28
C LEU A 218 2.88 9.82 4.27
N LEU A 219 4.01 9.17 4.08
CA LEU A 219 5.17 9.28 4.97
C LEU A 219 6.32 10.02 4.28
N LYS A 220 6.87 11.03 4.96
CA LYS A 220 8.04 11.80 4.50
C LYS A 220 8.99 12.03 5.66
N ASP A 221 10.26 11.74 5.47
CA ASP A 221 11.34 12.02 6.43
C ASP A 221 11.00 11.61 7.88
N GLY A 222 10.39 10.43 8.03
CA GLY A 222 9.98 9.89 9.33
C GLY A 222 8.66 10.43 9.89
N HIS A 223 7.99 11.33 9.20
CA HIS A 223 6.73 11.94 9.64
C HIS A 223 5.56 11.49 8.78
N LEU A 224 4.41 11.25 9.41
CA LEU A 224 3.15 11.04 8.71
C LEU A 224 2.59 12.41 8.34
N VAL A 225 2.70 12.78 7.06
CA VAL A 225 2.33 14.11 6.57
C VAL A 225 0.86 14.24 6.21
N ASP A 226 0.23 13.11 5.86
CA ASP A 226 -1.20 13.09 5.57
C ASP A 226 -1.80 11.69 5.67
N ILE A 227 -3.09 11.62 5.98
CA ILE A 227 -3.92 10.41 5.92
C ILE A 227 -5.23 10.77 5.25
N THR A 228 -5.56 10.11 4.14
CA THR A 228 -6.78 10.40 3.41
C THR A 228 -7.47 9.14 2.89
N GLU A 229 -8.77 9.22 2.65
CA GLU A 229 -9.55 8.17 1.99
C GLU A 229 -9.23 8.14 0.50
N MET A 230 -9.06 6.93 -0.06
CA MET A 230 -8.85 6.76 -1.50
C MET A 230 -10.00 7.34 -2.32
N SER A 231 -11.23 7.25 -1.81
CA SER A 231 -12.43 7.85 -2.43
C SER A 231 -12.29 9.35 -2.65
N LYS A 232 -11.64 10.09 -1.74
CA LYS A 232 -11.42 11.53 -1.88
C LYS A 232 -10.37 11.87 -2.95
N ILE A 233 -9.46 10.94 -3.22
CA ILE A 233 -8.47 11.11 -4.28
C ILE A 233 -9.10 10.74 -5.63
N THR A 234 -9.78 9.59 -5.71
CA THR A 234 -10.33 9.08 -6.97
C THR A 234 -11.60 9.78 -7.43
N ASN A 235 -12.43 10.28 -6.49
CA ASN A 235 -13.66 11.03 -6.77
C ASN A 235 -13.43 12.53 -6.75
N ASN A 236 -12.25 12.99 -7.15
CA ASN A 236 -12.00 14.42 -7.31
C ASN A 236 -12.83 14.96 -8.47
N ASP A 237 -13.61 16.01 -8.20
CA ASP A 237 -14.44 16.70 -9.21
C ASP A 237 -13.61 17.43 -10.29
N LEU A 238 -12.27 17.38 -10.18
CA LEU A 238 -11.35 18.01 -11.11
C LEU A 238 -10.84 17.00 -12.14
N ARG A 239 -11.16 17.24 -13.41
CA ARG A 239 -10.66 16.46 -14.55
C ARG A 239 -9.55 17.19 -15.26
N THR A 240 -8.51 16.46 -15.62
CA THR A 240 -7.38 16.99 -16.38
C THR A 240 -7.44 16.46 -17.80
N TYR A 241 -7.55 17.36 -18.79
CA TYR A 241 -7.52 17.02 -20.21
C TYR A 241 -6.21 17.46 -20.84
N ASN A 242 -5.64 16.60 -21.66
CA ASN A 242 -4.49 16.88 -22.50
C ASN A 242 -4.98 17.01 -23.93
N ILE A 243 -4.86 18.18 -24.56
CA ILE A 243 -5.43 18.52 -25.84
C ILE A 243 -4.32 18.99 -26.77
N GLU A 244 -4.22 18.40 -27.96
CA GLU A 244 -3.30 18.80 -29.02
C GLU A 244 -4.08 19.31 -30.24
N PHE A 245 -3.72 20.48 -30.74
CA PHE A 245 -4.35 21.10 -31.90
C PHE A 245 -3.59 20.82 -33.19
N ILE A 246 -4.31 20.72 -34.32
CA ILE A 246 -3.70 20.58 -35.65
C ILE A 246 -3.06 21.89 -36.08
N LEU A 247 -3.80 23.02 -35.95
CA LEU A 247 -3.38 24.30 -36.43
C LEU A 247 -2.80 25.16 -35.31
N GLN A 248 -1.75 25.92 -35.60
CA GLN A 248 -1.14 26.84 -34.64
C GLN A 248 -2.10 27.92 -34.19
N LYS A 249 -2.90 28.49 -35.12
CA LYS A 249 -3.90 29.49 -34.80
C LYS A 249 -4.97 29.00 -33.82
N ASP A 250 -5.37 27.73 -33.92
CA ASP A 250 -6.36 27.12 -33.04
C ASP A 250 -5.84 27.03 -31.62
N TYR A 251 -4.57 26.64 -31.44
CA TYR A 251 -3.86 26.64 -30.17
C TYR A 251 -3.79 28.05 -29.58
N GLU A 252 -3.35 29.06 -30.39
CA GLU A 252 -3.19 30.45 -29.95
C GLU A 252 -4.51 31.11 -29.54
N ASP A 253 -5.60 30.82 -30.27
CA ASP A 253 -6.93 31.32 -29.89
C ASP A 253 -7.48 30.60 -28.65
N PHE A 254 -7.28 29.28 -28.56
CA PHE A 254 -7.80 28.49 -27.45
C PHE A 254 -7.17 28.89 -26.10
N ILE A 255 -5.88 29.19 -26.05
CA ILE A 255 -5.21 29.60 -24.79
C ILE A 255 -5.67 30.99 -24.29
N THR A 256 -6.40 31.77 -25.11
CA THR A 256 -7.02 33.04 -24.67
C THR A 256 -8.37 32.85 -23.99
N LYS A 257 -8.95 31.66 -24.04
CA LYS A 257 -10.23 31.33 -23.41
C LYS A 257 -10.10 31.28 -21.89
N ASN A 258 -11.20 31.49 -21.21
CA ASN A 258 -11.25 31.48 -19.75
C ASN A 258 -11.28 30.04 -19.19
N PHE A 259 -10.15 29.34 -19.33
CA PHE A 259 -9.95 28.02 -18.74
C PHE A 259 -8.72 28.01 -17.82
N THR A 260 -8.66 27.07 -16.90
CA THR A 260 -7.50 26.90 -16.01
C THR A 260 -6.47 25.99 -16.67
N PHE A 261 -5.42 26.58 -17.23
CA PHE A 261 -4.34 25.85 -17.86
C PHE A 261 -3.29 25.44 -16.81
N GLU A 262 -3.02 24.14 -16.70
CA GLU A 262 -1.96 23.59 -15.88
C GLU A 262 -0.59 23.68 -16.59
N LYS A 263 -0.59 23.40 -17.91
CA LYS A 263 0.63 23.44 -18.72
C LYS A 263 0.33 23.84 -20.16
N LEU A 264 1.20 24.67 -20.70
CA LEU A 264 1.20 25.04 -22.11
C LEU A 264 2.48 24.56 -22.78
N THR A 265 2.35 23.92 -23.97
CA THR A 265 3.49 23.41 -24.74
C THR A 265 3.34 23.88 -26.20
N PRO A 266 3.76 25.15 -26.51
CA PRO A 266 3.56 25.77 -27.82
C PRO A 266 4.18 24.99 -28.98
N SER A 267 5.36 24.38 -28.79
CA SER A 267 6.08 23.60 -29.82
C SER A 267 5.29 22.40 -30.33
N HIS A 268 4.39 21.85 -29.50
CA HIS A 268 3.52 20.73 -29.86
C HIS A 268 2.05 21.15 -30.00
N LYS A 269 1.74 22.45 -29.91
CA LYS A 269 0.37 22.98 -29.92
C LYS A 269 -0.53 22.24 -28.91
N ARG A 270 0.00 22.02 -27.69
CA ARG A 270 -0.62 21.21 -26.66
C ARG A 270 -0.90 22.01 -25.41
N VAL A 271 -2.08 21.78 -24.83
CA VAL A 271 -2.48 22.33 -23.54
C VAL A 271 -2.85 21.21 -22.59
N VAL A 272 -2.54 21.38 -21.31
CA VAL A 272 -3.09 20.59 -20.21
C VAL A 272 -4.00 21.52 -19.42
N ILE A 273 -5.24 21.10 -19.24
CA ILE A 273 -6.31 21.93 -18.68
C ILE A 273 -7.01 21.18 -17.55
N ASN A 274 -7.27 21.87 -16.45
CA ASN A 274 -8.05 21.36 -15.34
C ASN A 274 -9.46 21.94 -15.40
N VAL A 275 -10.48 21.07 -15.39
CA VAL A 275 -11.89 21.42 -15.53
C VAL A 275 -12.69 20.67 -14.47
N LYS A 276 -13.63 21.33 -13.81
CA LYS A 276 -14.58 20.65 -12.93
C LYS A 276 -15.54 19.78 -13.71
N ASP A 277 -16.06 18.72 -13.10
CA ASP A 277 -17.03 17.81 -13.72
C ASP A 277 -18.22 18.54 -14.32
N GLU A 278 -18.74 19.56 -13.64
CA GLU A 278 -19.87 20.42 -14.10
C GLU A 278 -19.53 21.25 -15.36
N ASP A 279 -18.26 21.57 -15.57
CA ASP A 279 -17.78 22.41 -16.67
C ASP A 279 -17.27 21.62 -17.88
N VAL A 280 -17.22 20.29 -17.79
CA VAL A 280 -16.74 19.42 -18.90
C VAL A 280 -17.53 19.65 -20.17
N GLY A 281 -18.85 19.86 -20.07
CA GLY A 281 -19.70 20.19 -21.22
C GLY A 281 -19.31 21.50 -21.92
N GLN A 282 -18.89 22.50 -21.15
CA GLN A 282 -18.44 23.80 -21.69
C GLN A 282 -17.10 23.63 -22.45
N LEU A 283 -16.18 22.83 -21.90
CA LEU A 283 -14.92 22.50 -22.57
C LEU A 283 -15.17 21.84 -23.93
N PHE A 284 -15.98 20.76 -23.97
CA PHE A 284 -16.24 20.07 -25.23
C PHE A 284 -16.98 20.94 -26.23
N ASN A 285 -17.94 21.77 -25.80
CA ASN A 285 -18.59 22.75 -26.67
C ASN A 285 -17.60 23.76 -27.24
N ALA A 286 -16.67 24.27 -26.44
CA ALA A 286 -15.65 25.18 -26.93
C ALA A 286 -14.75 24.49 -27.99
N LEU A 287 -14.39 23.24 -27.79
CA LEU A 287 -13.51 22.47 -28.69
C LEU A 287 -14.15 22.21 -30.06
N THR A 288 -15.47 22.25 -30.22
CA THR A 288 -16.14 22.07 -31.53
C THR A 288 -15.72 23.09 -32.57
N ASN A 289 -15.21 24.23 -32.16
CA ASN A 289 -14.78 25.31 -33.04
C ASN A 289 -13.31 25.20 -33.51
N TYR A 290 -12.59 24.14 -33.08
CA TYR A 290 -11.17 23.98 -33.32
C TYR A 290 -10.84 22.63 -33.94
N ASN A 291 -9.74 22.58 -34.68
CA ASN A 291 -9.22 21.34 -35.27
C ASN A 291 -8.36 20.60 -34.23
N VAL A 292 -9.01 19.81 -33.39
CA VAL A 292 -8.36 19.00 -32.39
C VAL A 292 -7.76 17.77 -33.04
N LYS A 293 -6.46 17.51 -32.80
CA LYS A 293 -5.75 16.33 -33.27
C LYS A 293 -5.90 15.17 -32.29
N PHE A 294 -5.85 15.50 -31.01
CA PHE A 294 -5.85 14.52 -29.93
C PHE A 294 -6.43 15.11 -28.66
N ILE A 295 -7.22 14.35 -27.95
CA ILE A 295 -7.70 14.66 -26.61
C ILE A 295 -7.63 13.39 -25.76
N SER A 296 -7.09 13.51 -24.55
CA SER A 296 -7.14 12.43 -23.53
C SER A 296 -7.45 13.01 -22.19
N GLU A 297 -8.26 12.30 -21.44
CA GLU A 297 -8.45 12.56 -20.01
C GLU A 297 -7.33 11.89 -19.23
N THR A 298 -6.76 12.61 -18.29
CA THR A 298 -5.85 12.05 -17.29
C THR A 298 -6.55 12.08 -15.95
N LYS A 299 -6.86 10.93 -15.41
CA LYS A 299 -7.46 10.82 -14.07
C LYS A 299 -6.53 11.43 -13.03
N TYR A 300 -7.13 11.98 -12.00
CA TYR A 300 -6.37 12.36 -10.81
C TYR A 300 -5.98 11.08 -10.07
N THR A 301 -4.69 10.87 -9.90
CA THR A 301 -4.12 9.65 -9.33
C THR A 301 -3.47 9.94 -7.99
N LEU A 302 -3.21 8.89 -7.21
CA LEU A 302 -2.45 8.98 -5.96
C LEU A 302 -1.07 9.59 -6.18
N ASP A 303 -0.42 9.33 -7.33
CA ASP A 303 0.85 9.94 -7.72
C ASP A 303 0.75 11.48 -7.78
N LYS A 304 -0.26 12.01 -8.45
CA LYS A 304 -0.51 13.46 -8.50
C LYS A 304 -0.83 14.04 -7.12
N TYR A 305 -1.61 13.30 -6.31
CA TYR A 305 -1.92 13.71 -4.95
C TYR A 305 -0.64 13.75 -4.09
N PHE A 306 0.16 12.70 -4.14
CA PHE A 306 1.45 12.61 -3.46
C PHE A 306 2.33 13.80 -3.82
N ASP A 307 2.52 14.07 -5.13
CA ASP A 307 3.27 15.24 -5.62
C ASP A 307 2.74 16.57 -5.07
N SER A 308 1.42 16.73 -5.00
CA SER A 308 0.79 17.98 -4.54
C SER A 308 1.04 18.23 -3.05
N VAL A 309 0.97 17.18 -2.22
CA VAL A 309 1.22 17.26 -0.77
C VAL A 309 2.70 17.55 -0.50
N PHE A 310 3.61 16.89 -1.23
CA PHE A 310 5.05 17.03 -1.02
C PHE A 310 5.60 18.37 -1.55
N LYS A 311 4.99 18.96 -2.60
CA LYS A 311 5.38 20.30 -3.12
C LYS A 311 4.87 21.43 -2.23
N LYS A 312 3.71 21.30 -1.60
CA LYS A 312 3.17 22.31 -0.65
C LYS A 312 4.08 22.44 0.57
N GLY A 313 4.52 21.34 1.17
CA GLY A 313 5.42 21.36 2.32
C GLY A 313 6.81 21.97 2.03
N ALA A 314 7.25 22.03 0.77
CA ALA A 314 8.51 22.68 0.39
C ALA A 314 8.42 24.20 0.25
N ASN A 315 7.21 24.77 0.18
CA ASN A 315 6.97 26.22 0.07
C ASN A 315 6.66 26.89 1.42
N ASP A 316 6.28 26.11 2.43
CA ASP A 316 6.00 26.65 3.78
C ASP A 316 7.27 26.77 4.64
N ASP A 317 8.40 26.23 4.20
CA ASP A 317 9.72 26.32 4.85
C ASP A 317 10.62 27.44 4.27
N LYS A 318 10.05 28.40 3.54
CA LYS A 318 10.72 29.62 3.05
C LYS A 318 10.02 30.89 3.63
#